data_66ba1e74e7159e387da8e2c72f32f313
#
_entry.id   66ba1e74e7159e387da8e2c72f32f313
#
_cell.length_a   1.000
_cell.length_b   1.000
_cell.length_c   1.000
_cell.angle_alpha   90.00
_cell.angle_beta   90.00
_cell.angle_gamma   90.00
#
_symmetry.space_group_name_H-M   'P 1'
#
loop_
_entity.id
_entity.type
_entity.pdbx_description
1 polymer ?
#
loop_
_entity_poly.entity_id
_entity_poly.type
_entity_poly.pdbx_seq_one_letter_code
_entity_poly.pdbx_strand_id
1 'polypeptide(L)'
;WRLMVDEDEVYGTSESNVPFNIYKNGQFLATETYSTNYIDPNGTSSDTYQVAPIVNGVEGEKSDSVAPFASGSNYFDIPVDKPKSTLTTTTTITTDEDGNELPENQWYTEKKVNEYTIGDTSCGDLDGDGEYELVVKWDCAPRDNSQAGLTGNVYLDAYKLNGKKLWRIDLGKNIRAGAHYTQFLVYDFDMDGKAEVAYK
;
A
#
# COMPACT_ATOMS: atom_id res chain seq x y z
N TRP A 1 -3.01 -2.38 -15.38
CA TRP A 1 -3.63 -1.06 -15.65
C TRP A 1 -4.92 -0.89 -14.85
N ARG A 2 -5.51 0.27 -14.92
CA ARG A 2 -6.80 0.58 -14.28
C ARG A 2 -7.81 0.93 -15.36
N LEU A 3 -9.05 0.50 -15.16
CA LEU A 3 -10.19 1.00 -15.92
C LEU A 3 -10.54 2.39 -15.40
N MET A 4 -10.64 3.36 -16.27
CA MET A 4 -11.07 4.71 -15.92
C MET A 4 -12.58 4.81 -16.00
N VAL A 5 -13.18 5.77 -15.28
CA VAL A 5 -14.64 5.90 -15.19
C VAL A 5 -15.28 6.24 -16.55
N ASP A 6 -14.58 7.01 -17.36
CA ASP A 6 -15.00 7.39 -18.72
C ASP A 6 -14.81 6.29 -19.76
N GLU A 7 -14.06 5.23 -19.42
CA GLU A 7 -13.89 4.03 -20.24
C GLU A 7 -14.98 2.98 -19.96
N ASP A 8 -15.64 3.06 -18.81
CA ASP A 8 -16.70 2.15 -18.40
C ASP A 8 -18.08 2.68 -18.79
N GLU A 9 -18.55 2.31 -19.98
CA GLU A 9 -19.85 2.77 -20.52
C GLU A 9 -21.08 2.27 -19.74
N VAL A 10 -20.90 1.27 -18.89
CA VAL A 10 -21.98 0.62 -18.15
C VAL A 10 -21.67 0.61 -16.66
N TYR A 11 -21.50 1.82 -16.10
CA TYR A 11 -21.21 2.00 -14.68
C TYR A 11 -22.22 1.24 -13.80
N GLY A 12 -21.73 0.28 -13.03
CA GLY A 12 -22.50 -0.45 -12.03
C GLY A 12 -23.14 -1.75 -12.52
N THR A 13 -22.83 -2.25 -13.71
CA THR A 13 -23.22 -3.59 -14.14
C THR A 13 -22.05 -4.55 -14.09
N SER A 14 -22.32 -5.82 -13.73
CA SER A 14 -21.31 -6.89 -13.68
C SER A 14 -20.81 -7.32 -15.06
N GLU A 15 -21.26 -6.67 -16.13
CA GLU A 15 -21.00 -7.02 -17.53
C GLU A 15 -20.20 -5.96 -18.30
N SER A 16 -19.75 -4.90 -17.65
CA SER A 16 -18.94 -3.86 -18.30
C SER A 16 -17.48 -4.31 -18.43
N ASN A 17 -17.20 -5.01 -19.50
CA ASN A 17 -15.83 -5.37 -19.87
C ASN A 17 -15.38 -4.47 -21.02
N VAL A 18 -14.61 -3.43 -20.71
CA VAL A 18 -13.88 -2.68 -21.74
C VAL A 18 -12.66 -3.50 -22.14
N PRO A 19 -12.57 -3.98 -23.39
CA PRO A 19 -11.38 -4.66 -23.86
C PRO A 19 -10.20 -3.69 -23.95
N PHE A 20 -9.00 -4.21 -23.74
CA PHE A 20 -7.77 -3.45 -23.92
C PHE A 20 -6.84 -4.14 -24.91
N ASN A 21 -6.35 -3.39 -25.88
CA ASN A 21 -5.23 -3.81 -26.68
C ASN A 21 -3.93 -3.59 -25.91
N ILE A 22 -3.06 -4.61 -25.95
CA ILE A 22 -1.77 -4.63 -25.27
C ILE A 22 -0.69 -4.57 -26.34
N TYR A 23 0.26 -3.70 -26.13
CA TYR A 23 1.40 -3.49 -27.03
C TYR A 23 2.70 -3.82 -26.30
N LYS A 24 3.59 -4.50 -27.00
CA LYS A 24 4.96 -4.80 -26.56
C LYS A 24 5.93 -4.14 -27.54
N ASN A 25 6.83 -3.31 -27.03
CA ASN A 25 7.81 -2.58 -27.86
C ASN A 25 7.13 -1.81 -29.04
N GLY A 26 5.96 -1.23 -28.76
CA GLY A 26 5.16 -0.52 -29.74
C GLY A 26 4.37 -1.37 -30.72
N GLN A 27 4.55 -2.71 -30.70
CA GLN A 27 3.84 -3.65 -31.59
C GLN A 27 2.64 -4.28 -30.85
N PHE A 28 1.53 -4.47 -31.55
CA PHE A 28 0.37 -5.19 -30.99
C PHE A 28 0.75 -6.58 -30.52
N LEU A 29 0.38 -6.94 -29.31
CA LEU A 29 0.66 -8.22 -28.67
C LEU A 29 -0.60 -9.06 -28.51
N ALA A 30 -1.63 -8.50 -27.86
CA ALA A 30 -2.85 -9.21 -27.52
C ALA A 30 -4.00 -8.23 -27.25
N THR A 31 -5.21 -8.76 -27.19
CA THR A 31 -6.38 -8.05 -26.64
C THR A 31 -6.84 -8.79 -25.38
N GLU A 32 -6.94 -8.09 -24.27
CA GLU A 32 -7.52 -8.59 -23.02
C GLU A 32 -8.95 -8.06 -22.88
N THR A 33 -9.90 -8.95 -22.62
CA THR A 33 -11.33 -8.60 -22.64
C THR A 33 -11.94 -8.66 -21.23
N TYR A 34 -11.40 -9.47 -20.34
CA TYR A 34 -12.05 -9.83 -19.06
C TYR A 34 -11.30 -9.35 -17.82
N SER A 35 -10.13 -8.78 -18.00
CA SER A 35 -9.30 -8.33 -16.87
C SER A 35 -8.48 -7.10 -17.19
N THR A 36 -7.99 -6.44 -16.15
CA THR A 36 -7.06 -5.31 -16.24
C THR A 36 -5.63 -5.73 -15.97
N ASN A 37 -5.29 -6.96 -16.29
CA ASN A 37 -3.94 -7.50 -16.20
C ASN A 37 -3.68 -8.46 -17.36
N TYR A 38 -2.41 -8.67 -17.68
CA TYR A 38 -1.96 -9.61 -18.71
C TYR A 38 -0.60 -10.16 -18.34
N ILE A 39 -0.40 -11.45 -18.56
CA ILE A 39 0.90 -12.11 -18.36
C ILE A 39 1.51 -12.40 -19.73
N ASP A 40 2.63 -11.74 -20.03
CA ASP A 40 3.43 -12.08 -21.21
C ASP A 40 4.45 -13.18 -20.86
N PRO A 41 4.23 -14.44 -21.28
CA PRO A 41 5.14 -15.54 -20.98
C PRO A 41 6.51 -15.40 -21.66
N ASN A 42 6.61 -14.52 -22.65
CA ASN A 42 7.84 -14.27 -23.40
C ASN A 42 8.41 -12.85 -23.10
N GLY A 43 7.98 -12.24 -21.99
CA GLY A 43 8.46 -10.94 -21.54
C GLY A 43 9.90 -10.99 -21.06
N THR A 44 10.64 -9.93 -21.32
CA THR A 44 12.01 -9.72 -20.84
C THR A 44 12.12 -8.39 -20.12
N SER A 45 13.18 -8.20 -19.33
CA SER A 45 13.41 -6.94 -18.60
C SER A 45 13.72 -5.74 -19.50
N SER A 46 13.97 -5.96 -20.80
CA SER A 46 14.20 -4.91 -21.78
C SER A 46 12.98 -4.53 -22.60
N ASP A 47 11.86 -5.23 -22.41
CA ASP A 47 10.62 -4.92 -23.12
C ASP A 47 9.91 -3.72 -22.52
N THR A 48 9.09 -3.06 -23.32
CA THR A 48 8.19 -1.99 -22.86
C THR A 48 6.76 -2.32 -23.24
N TYR A 49 5.82 -1.88 -22.42
CA TYR A 49 4.41 -2.17 -22.61
C TYR A 49 3.56 -0.90 -22.60
N GLN A 50 2.49 -0.94 -23.37
CA GLN A 50 1.44 0.07 -23.41
C GLN A 50 0.10 -0.64 -23.51
N VAL A 51 -0.97 0.01 -23.07
CA VAL A 51 -2.35 -0.46 -23.23
C VAL A 51 -3.19 0.63 -23.90
N ALA A 52 -4.23 0.21 -24.63
CA ALA A 52 -5.21 1.13 -25.21
C ALA A 52 -6.61 0.54 -24.98
N PRO A 53 -7.57 1.30 -24.43
CA PRO A 53 -8.95 0.83 -24.28
C PRO A 53 -9.64 0.71 -25.63
N ILE A 54 -10.64 -0.19 -25.74
CA ILE A 54 -11.52 -0.29 -26.92
C ILE A 54 -12.92 0.07 -26.47
N VAL A 55 -13.32 1.31 -26.72
CA VAL A 55 -14.63 1.85 -26.36
C VAL A 55 -15.51 1.92 -27.59
N ASN A 56 -16.72 1.34 -27.54
CA ASN A 56 -17.64 1.26 -28.71
C ASN A 56 -17.00 0.63 -29.97
N GLY A 57 -16.06 -0.30 -29.78
CA GLY A 57 -15.33 -0.93 -30.89
C GLY A 57 -14.26 -0.04 -31.53
N VAL A 58 -13.98 1.12 -30.94
CA VAL A 58 -12.93 2.04 -31.41
C VAL A 58 -11.79 2.02 -30.38
N GLU A 59 -10.57 1.81 -30.87
CA GLU A 59 -9.37 1.88 -30.04
C GLU A 59 -9.08 3.33 -29.62
N GLY A 60 -8.91 3.54 -28.32
CA GLY A 60 -8.53 4.82 -27.73
C GLY A 60 -7.03 5.11 -27.80
N GLU A 61 -6.60 6.16 -27.12
CA GLU A 61 -5.19 6.55 -27.06
C GLU A 61 -4.41 5.52 -26.24
N LYS A 62 -3.18 5.24 -26.67
CA LYS A 62 -2.26 4.37 -25.91
C LYS A 62 -1.77 5.07 -24.66
N SER A 63 -1.66 4.32 -23.58
CA SER A 63 -0.98 4.78 -22.38
C SER A 63 0.47 5.15 -22.66
N ASP A 64 1.10 5.82 -21.71
CA ASP A 64 2.55 5.95 -21.67
C ASP A 64 3.22 4.57 -21.66
N SER A 65 4.45 4.52 -22.20
CA SER A 65 5.22 3.30 -22.27
C SER A 65 5.86 3.00 -20.93
N VAL A 66 5.61 1.82 -20.36
CA VAL A 66 6.21 1.37 -19.12
C VAL A 66 7.14 0.19 -19.34
N ALA A 67 8.27 0.18 -18.63
CA ALA A 67 9.21 -0.94 -18.59
C ALA A 67 8.98 -1.79 -17.33
N PRO A 68 9.27 -3.11 -17.37
CA PRO A 68 9.31 -3.92 -16.17
C PRO A 68 10.35 -3.42 -15.17
N PHE A 69 10.11 -3.66 -13.88
CA PHE A 69 11.12 -3.38 -12.87
C PHE A 69 12.38 -4.19 -13.10
N ALA A 70 13.54 -3.53 -12.96
CA ALA A 70 14.86 -4.11 -13.31
C ALA A 70 15.32 -5.25 -12.36
N SER A 71 14.54 -5.62 -11.36
CA SER A 71 14.96 -6.56 -10.31
C SER A 71 15.09 -8.02 -10.76
N GLY A 72 14.52 -8.40 -11.90
CA GLY A 72 14.45 -9.81 -12.33
C GLY A 72 13.62 -10.71 -11.41
N SER A 73 12.94 -10.12 -10.43
CA SER A 73 12.06 -10.76 -9.46
C SER A 73 10.62 -10.31 -9.69
N ASN A 74 9.66 -11.08 -9.18
CA ASN A 74 8.25 -10.72 -9.21
C ASN A 74 7.89 -9.63 -8.18
N TYR A 75 8.86 -9.11 -7.47
CA TYR A 75 8.74 -8.05 -6.47
C TYR A 75 10.01 -7.21 -6.46
N PHE A 76 9.92 -6.04 -5.85
CA PHE A 76 11.08 -5.22 -5.46
C PHE A 76 10.89 -4.73 -4.03
N ASP A 77 12.00 -4.56 -3.33
CA ASP A 77 12.02 -4.09 -1.95
C ASP A 77 12.11 -2.56 -1.91
N ILE A 78 11.23 -1.94 -1.14
CA ILE A 78 11.30 -0.52 -0.85
C ILE A 78 11.86 -0.38 0.57
N PRO A 79 13.09 0.11 0.75
CA PRO A 79 13.65 0.33 2.09
C PRO A 79 12.91 1.47 2.79
N VAL A 80 12.38 1.19 3.98
CA VAL A 80 11.65 2.16 4.78
C VAL A 80 12.33 2.39 6.13
N ASP A 81 12.20 3.60 6.68
CA ASP A 81 12.83 4.02 7.94
C ASP A 81 11.87 3.78 9.11
N LYS A 82 11.98 2.59 9.72
CA LYS A 82 11.15 2.18 10.87
C LYS A 82 11.30 3.15 12.05
N PRO A 83 10.20 3.72 12.59
CA PRO A 83 10.26 4.59 13.75
C PRO A 83 10.78 3.87 14.98
N LYS A 84 11.46 4.60 15.86
CA LYS A 84 11.88 4.08 17.17
C LYS A 84 10.79 4.29 18.19
N SER A 85 10.44 3.24 18.93
CA SER A 85 9.46 3.33 20.01
C SER A 85 10.12 3.45 21.38
N THR A 86 9.47 4.22 22.25
CA THR A 86 9.76 4.28 23.69
C THR A 86 8.63 3.68 24.52
N LEU A 87 7.54 3.22 23.87
CA LEU A 87 6.42 2.62 24.58
C LEU A 87 6.81 1.26 25.12
N THR A 88 6.68 1.09 26.44
CA THR A 88 6.86 -0.21 27.11
C THR A 88 5.53 -0.75 27.61
N THR A 89 5.31 -2.04 27.42
CA THR A 89 4.26 -2.80 28.09
C THR A 89 4.87 -3.68 29.17
N THR A 90 4.12 -3.85 30.26
CA THR A 90 4.48 -4.78 31.33
C THR A 90 3.47 -5.92 31.29
N THR A 91 3.97 -7.14 31.21
CA THR A 91 3.17 -8.36 31.22
C THR A 91 3.54 -9.19 32.43
N THR A 92 2.57 -9.68 33.18
CA THR A 92 2.82 -10.67 34.23
C THR A 92 2.93 -12.04 33.57
N ILE A 93 4.04 -12.70 33.76
CA ILE A 93 4.30 -14.05 33.26
C ILE A 93 3.88 -15.04 34.34
N THR A 94 2.94 -15.89 33.97
CA THR A 94 2.32 -16.90 34.85
C THR A 94 2.61 -18.33 34.39
N THR A 95 3.34 -18.48 33.27
CA THR A 95 3.72 -19.79 32.69
C THR A 95 5.23 -19.86 32.48
N ASP A 96 5.76 -21.08 32.50
CA ASP A 96 7.15 -21.36 32.11
C ASP A 96 7.33 -21.38 30.55
N GLU A 97 8.55 -21.65 30.08
CA GLU A 97 8.89 -21.72 28.66
C GLU A 97 8.17 -22.87 27.92
N ASP A 98 7.75 -23.91 28.67
CA ASP A 98 7.03 -25.05 28.13
C ASP A 98 5.50 -24.84 28.16
N GLY A 99 5.02 -23.69 28.67
CA GLY A 99 3.61 -23.31 28.74
C GLY A 99 2.88 -23.85 29.97
N ASN A 100 3.57 -24.42 30.98
CA ASN A 100 2.95 -24.87 32.21
C ASN A 100 2.73 -23.69 33.18
N GLU A 101 1.63 -23.73 33.95
CA GLU A 101 1.33 -22.71 34.95
C GLU A 101 2.37 -22.69 36.08
N LEU A 102 2.92 -21.52 36.36
CA LEU A 102 3.78 -21.27 37.48
C LEU A 102 2.96 -21.07 38.76
N PRO A 103 3.43 -21.53 39.93
CA PRO A 103 2.88 -21.13 41.21
C PRO A 103 2.90 -19.60 41.37
N GLU A 104 1.86 -19.01 42.01
CA GLU A 104 1.74 -17.55 42.15
C GLU A 104 2.97 -16.86 42.71
N ASN A 105 3.69 -17.53 43.62
CA ASN A 105 4.93 -17.00 44.22
C ASN A 105 6.14 -16.99 43.26
N GLN A 106 5.98 -17.56 42.07
CA GLN A 106 6.99 -17.55 40.99
C GLN A 106 6.60 -16.66 39.84
N TRP A 107 5.44 -16.03 39.89
CA TRP A 107 5.03 -15.06 38.87
C TRP A 107 6.01 -13.86 38.87
N TYR A 108 6.34 -13.40 37.68
CA TYR A 108 7.22 -12.24 37.54
C TYR A 108 6.67 -11.29 36.45
N THR A 109 7.16 -10.07 36.43
CA THR A 109 6.79 -9.09 35.43
C THR A 109 7.90 -8.88 34.44
N GLU A 110 7.55 -8.93 33.15
CA GLU A 110 8.45 -8.60 32.06
C GLU A 110 8.06 -7.27 31.44
N LYS A 111 9.06 -6.42 31.19
CA LYS A 111 8.90 -5.18 30.44
C LYS A 111 9.43 -5.37 29.04
N LYS A 112 8.58 -5.13 28.05
CA LYS A 112 8.93 -5.19 26.63
C LYS A 112 8.74 -3.84 25.97
N VAL A 113 9.75 -3.38 25.23
CA VAL A 113 9.60 -2.24 24.33
C VAL A 113 8.80 -2.70 23.13
N ASN A 114 7.69 -2.02 22.84
CA ASN A 114 6.89 -2.34 21.66
C ASN A 114 7.55 -1.74 20.42
N GLU A 115 7.56 -2.49 19.34
CA GLU A 115 8.10 -2.03 18.08
C GLU A 115 7.00 -1.49 17.17
N TYR A 116 7.40 -0.63 16.24
CA TYR A 116 6.52 -0.22 15.15
C TYR A 116 6.42 -1.32 14.10
N THR A 117 5.23 -1.48 13.58
CA THR A 117 4.91 -2.35 12.44
C THR A 117 4.21 -1.53 11.37
N ILE A 118 4.36 -1.92 10.11
CA ILE A 118 3.61 -1.34 9.01
C ILE A 118 2.16 -1.82 9.13
N GLY A 119 1.25 -0.88 9.11
CA GLY A 119 -0.19 -1.09 8.97
C GLY A 119 -0.65 -0.88 7.53
N ASP A 120 -1.71 -0.09 7.34
CA ASP A 120 -2.23 0.21 6.00
C ASP A 120 -1.21 0.99 5.17
N THR A 121 -1.28 0.78 3.86
CA THR A 121 -0.43 1.43 2.88
C THR A 121 -1.26 1.82 1.68
N SER A 122 -1.03 3.00 1.13
CA SER A 122 -1.67 3.50 -0.08
C SER A 122 -0.64 4.21 -0.96
N CYS A 123 -0.99 4.48 -2.21
CA CYS A 123 -0.08 5.13 -3.14
C CYS A 123 -0.79 6.22 -3.94
N GLY A 124 -0.02 7.19 -4.40
CA GLY A 124 -0.44 8.26 -5.28
C GLY A 124 0.78 9.08 -5.69
N ASP A 125 0.65 9.85 -6.74
CA ASP A 125 1.67 10.80 -7.18
C ASP A 125 1.63 12.04 -6.27
N LEU A 126 2.50 12.07 -5.25
CA LEU A 126 2.49 13.13 -4.24
C LEU A 126 3.28 14.38 -4.65
N ASP A 127 4.17 14.27 -5.62
CA ASP A 127 5.00 15.40 -6.05
C ASP A 127 4.76 15.85 -7.50
N GLY A 128 3.90 15.14 -8.23
CA GLY A 128 3.46 15.52 -9.58
C GLY A 128 4.48 15.17 -10.67
N ASP A 129 5.35 14.17 -10.41
CA ASP A 129 6.35 13.74 -11.37
C ASP A 129 5.89 12.58 -12.29
N GLY A 130 4.66 12.08 -12.08
CA GLY A 130 4.05 10.99 -12.83
C GLY A 130 4.37 9.61 -12.29
N GLU A 131 5.21 9.50 -11.26
CA GLU A 131 5.48 8.26 -10.54
C GLU A 131 4.70 8.25 -9.21
N TYR A 132 4.27 7.07 -8.75
CA TYR A 132 3.57 6.97 -7.49
C TYR A 132 4.52 6.84 -6.32
N GLU A 133 4.25 7.60 -5.27
CA GLU A 133 4.83 7.43 -3.96
C GLU A 133 3.99 6.48 -3.11
N LEU A 134 4.65 5.92 -2.11
CA LEU A 134 4.05 5.04 -1.12
C LEU A 134 3.80 5.81 0.18
N VAL A 135 2.56 5.85 0.65
CA VAL A 135 2.21 6.35 1.98
C VAL A 135 2.01 5.16 2.91
N VAL A 136 2.80 5.11 3.97
CA VAL A 136 2.86 4.00 4.94
C VAL A 136 2.40 4.46 6.30
N LYS A 137 1.42 3.76 6.87
CA LYS A 137 1.01 3.94 8.27
C LYS A 137 1.86 3.05 9.18
N TRP A 138 2.40 3.64 10.23
CA TRP A 138 3.13 2.94 11.27
C TRP A 138 2.30 2.82 12.54
N ASP A 139 2.08 1.60 12.99
CA ASP A 139 1.39 1.27 14.22
C ASP A 139 2.36 0.73 15.28
N CYS A 140 2.20 1.18 16.54
CA CYS A 140 2.95 0.66 17.67
C CYS A 140 2.01 0.19 18.77
N ALA A 141 2.14 -1.06 19.19
CA ALA A 141 1.22 -1.74 20.11
C ALA A 141 -0.25 -1.56 19.70
N PRO A 142 -0.62 -1.89 18.45
CA PRO A 142 -1.96 -1.66 17.93
C PRO A 142 -3.01 -2.37 18.79
N ARG A 143 -4.17 -1.75 18.92
CA ARG A 143 -5.31 -2.27 19.70
C ARG A 143 -6.55 -2.29 18.84
N ASP A 144 -7.37 -3.31 18.99
CA ASP A 144 -8.72 -3.32 18.47
C ASP A 144 -9.63 -2.40 19.31
N ASN A 145 -10.79 -2.03 18.77
CA ASN A 145 -11.79 -1.21 19.46
C ASN A 145 -12.34 -1.87 20.73
N SER A 146 -12.31 -3.20 20.82
CA SER A 146 -12.68 -3.96 22.02
C SER A 146 -11.60 -4.07 23.09
N GLN A 147 -10.36 -3.65 22.78
CA GLN A 147 -9.21 -3.80 23.67
C GLN A 147 -8.88 -2.48 24.38
N ALA A 148 -8.72 -2.53 25.70
CA ALA A 148 -8.22 -1.40 26.47
C ALA A 148 -6.68 -1.27 26.37
N GLY A 149 -6.15 -0.10 26.74
CA GLY A 149 -4.72 0.17 26.86
C GLY A 149 -4.22 1.25 25.92
N LEU A 150 -3.01 1.70 26.20
CA LEU A 150 -2.32 2.71 25.39
C LEU A 150 -1.70 2.08 24.14
N THR A 151 -1.60 2.88 23.10
CA THR A 151 -0.82 2.60 21.89
C THR A 151 0.30 3.62 21.76
N GLY A 152 1.30 3.33 20.95
CA GLY A 152 2.23 4.36 20.50
C GLY A 152 1.57 5.35 19.55
N ASN A 153 2.26 6.45 19.26
CA ASN A 153 1.79 7.39 18.26
C ASN A 153 1.69 6.71 16.90
N VAL A 154 0.72 7.10 16.11
CA VAL A 154 0.64 6.68 14.71
C VAL A 154 1.46 7.65 13.87
N TYR A 155 2.29 7.13 12.98
CA TYR A 155 2.99 7.93 11.97
C TYR A 155 2.46 7.61 10.58
N LEU A 156 2.43 8.62 9.74
CA LEU A 156 2.31 8.48 8.30
C LEU A 156 3.62 8.91 7.66
N ASP A 157 4.21 8.03 6.86
CA ASP A 157 5.43 8.32 6.11
C ASP A 157 5.13 8.26 4.62
N ALA A 158 5.76 9.13 3.84
CA ALA A 158 5.79 9.01 2.39
C ALA A 158 7.19 8.65 1.88
N TYR A 159 7.23 7.75 0.90
CA TYR A 159 8.46 7.27 0.27
C TYR A 159 8.33 7.20 -1.24
N LYS A 160 9.39 7.58 -1.94
CA LYS A 160 9.56 7.17 -3.34
C LYS A 160 9.86 5.67 -3.42
N LEU A 161 9.61 5.05 -4.57
CA LEU A 161 9.83 3.61 -4.76
C LEU A 161 11.30 3.18 -4.59
N ASN A 162 12.24 4.12 -4.66
CA ASN A 162 13.66 3.87 -4.36
C ASN A 162 14.00 3.95 -2.86
N GLY A 163 13.00 4.12 -1.99
CA GLY A 163 13.16 4.23 -0.53
C GLY A 163 13.50 5.62 0.00
N LYS A 164 13.59 6.63 -0.87
CA LYS A 164 13.79 8.01 -0.41
C LYS A 164 12.56 8.48 0.35
N LYS A 165 12.71 8.72 1.66
CA LYS A 165 11.65 9.29 2.48
C LYS A 165 11.41 10.76 2.11
N LEU A 166 10.16 11.11 1.81
CA LEU A 166 9.73 12.48 1.53
C LEU A 166 9.40 13.22 2.82
N TRP A 167 8.55 12.61 3.65
CA TRP A 167 8.12 13.20 4.92
C TRP A 167 7.67 12.14 5.92
N ARG A 168 7.54 12.54 7.17
CA ARG A 168 6.88 11.83 8.28
C ARG A 168 5.96 12.77 9.02
N ILE A 169 4.74 12.35 9.25
CA ILE A 169 3.76 13.06 10.07
C ILE A 169 3.51 12.25 11.34
N ASP A 170 3.71 12.87 12.51
CA ASP A 170 3.31 12.32 13.81
C ASP A 170 1.87 12.78 14.09
N LEU A 171 0.92 11.85 14.14
CA LEU A 171 -0.49 12.14 14.42
C LEU A 171 -0.74 12.42 15.91
N GLY A 172 0.27 12.22 16.74
CA GLY A 172 0.25 12.55 18.16
C GLY A 172 -0.40 11.49 19.05
N LYS A 173 -0.22 11.70 20.34
CA LYS A 173 -0.61 10.75 21.40
C LYS A 173 -2.12 10.50 21.55
N ASN A 174 -2.96 11.34 20.97
CA ASN A 174 -4.41 11.23 21.06
C ASN A 174 -5.01 10.35 19.95
N ILE A 175 -4.20 9.96 18.97
CA ILE A 175 -4.59 9.09 17.87
C ILE A 175 -4.19 7.65 18.22
N ARG A 176 -5.18 6.75 18.17
CA ARG A 176 -5.00 5.35 18.54
C ARG A 176 -4.49 4.53 17.36
N ALA A 177 -3.48 3.70 17.59
CA ALA A 177 -3.01 2.73 16.60
C ALA A 177 -3.88 1.46 16.58
N GLY A 178 -4.17 0.96 15.40
CA GLY A 178 -4.92 -0.28 15.18
C GLY A 178 -5.55 -0.36 13.80
N ALA A 179 -5.98 -1.55 13.41
CA ALA A 179 -6.51 -1.83 12.08
C ALA A 179 -7.81 -1.05 11.76
N HIS A 180 -8.60 -0.71 12.78
CA HIS A 180 -9.87 0.02 12.62
C HIS A 180 -9.76 1.51 12.94
N TYR A 181 -8.54 2.00 13.18
CA TYR A 181 -8.28 3.39 13.54
C TYR A 181 -7.37 4.05 12.51
N THR A 182 -7.51 5.38 12.41
CA THR A 182 -6.63 6.20 11.57
C THR A 182 -6.60 5.70 10.13
N GLN A 183 -7.78 5.56 9.54
CA GLN A 183 -7.88 5.30 8.12
C GLN A 183 -7.51 6.56 7.35
N PHE A 184 -6.88 6.36 6.21
CA PHE A 184 -6.46 7.45 5.34
C PHE A 184 -6.70 7.12 3.86
N LEU A 185 -6.78 8.16 3.06
CA LEU A 185 -6.91 8.10 1.61
C LEU A 185 -5.78 8.89 0.99
N VAL A 186 -5.29 8.42 -0.13
CA VAL A 186 -4.32 9.12 -0.98
C VAL A 186 -4.97 9.29 -2.34
N TYR A 187 -5.23 10.52 -2.73
CA TYR A 187 -5.91 10.83 -3.98
C TYR A 187 -5.69 12.30 -4.34
N ASP A 188 -5.67 12.64 -5.61
CA ASP A 188 -5.68 14.00 -6.11
C ASP A 188 -7.12 14.56 -6.00
N PHE A 189 -7.44 15.21 -4.87
CA PHE A 189 -8.79 15.68 -4.57
C PHE A 189 -9.15 17.00 -5.27
N ASP A 190 -8.18 17.82 -5.59
CA ASP A 190 -8.39 19.12 -6.23
C ASP A 190 -8.01 19.16 -7.71
N MET A 191 -7.55 18.02 -8.26
CA MET A 191 -7.18 17.80 -9.65
C MET A 191 -6.03 18.70 -10.13
N ASP A 192 -5.06 18.95 -9.26
CA ASP A 192 -3.86 19.74 -9.59
C ASP A 192 -2.71 18.86 -10.13
N GLY A 193 -2.90 17.54 -10.18
CA GLY A 193 -1.92 16.55 -10.63
C GLY A 193 -1.05 15.99 -9.50
N LYS A 194 -1.34 16.34 -8.24
CA LYS A 194 -0.68 15.80 -7.06
C LYS A 194 -1.69 15.18 -6.11
N ALA A 195 -1.32 14.07 -5.50
CA ALA A 195 -2.20 13.43 -4.55
C ALA A 195 -2.03 14.01 -3.15
N GLU A 196 -3.16 14.30 -2.50
CA GLU A 196 -3.23 14.64 -1.08
C GLU A 196 -3.38 13.39 -0.22
N VAL A 197 -3.10 13.56 1.07
CA VAL A 197 -3.35 12.55 2.09
C VAL A 197 -4.42 13.05 3.05
N ALA A 198 -5.62 12.48 2.97
CA ALA A 198 -6.70 12.74 3.91
C ALA A 198 -6.75 11.63 4.96
N TYR A 199 -6.76 11.98 6.26
CA TYR A 199 -6.84 11.01 7.35
C TYR A 199 -7.85 11.45 8.42
N LYS A 200 -8.36 10.45 9.15
CA LYS A 200 -9.36 10.62 10.21
C LYS A 200 -8.81 10.22 11.59
#